data_c5ca85b6bd0107808bd55946ba4db640
#
_entry.id   c5ca85b6bd0107808bd55946ba4db640
#
_cell.length_a   1.000
_cell.length_b   1.000
_cell.length_c   1.000
_cell.angle_alpha   90.00
_cell.angle_beta   90.00
_cell.angle_gamma   90.00
#
_symmetry.space_group_name_H-M   'P 1'
#
loop_
_entity.id
_entity.type
_entity.pdbx_description
1 polymer ?
#
loop_
_entity_poly.entity_id
_entity_poly.type
_entity_poly.pdbx_seq_one_letter_code
_entity_poly.pdbx_strand_id
1 'polypeptide(L)'
;EILQYIGDNVKITSEEADCMYSGIMIDTNNFVTKTGVRTFEAAAYLKKCGADNMRVKAFFQNDLESFKKKAEAFRKAEIYRTNVVLTVCPSHIKNQYTIVAQVADELLNITGIEASFVVYDTDDGIWWGFDDTR
;
A
#
# COMPACT_ATOMS: atom_id res chain seq x y z
N GLU A 1 6.88 -1.31 19.49
CA GLU A 1 7.81 -0.89 20.55
C GLU A 1 7.16 -0.93 21.94
N ILE A 2 6.03 -0.24 22.16
CA ILE A 2 5.37 -0.14 23.48
C ILE A 2 5.13 -1.52 24.12
N LEU A 3 4.68 -2.49 23.33
CA LEU A 3 4.39 -3.85 23.80
C LEU A 3 5.60 -4.56 24.41
N GLN A 4 6.81 -4.26 23.97
CA GLN A 4 8.05 -4.82 24.52
C GLN A 4 8.33 -4.35 25.97
N TYR A 5 7.74 -3.23 26.37
CA TYR A 5 7.95 -2.62 27.69
C TYR A 5 6.81 -2.89 28.69
N ILE A 6 5.68 -3.43 28.22
CA ILE A 6 4.52 -3.71 29.10
C ILE A 6 4.74 -4.96 29.97
N GLY A 7 5.80 -5.73 29.68
CA GLY A 7 6.19 -6.91 30.45
C GLY A 7 5.51 -8.20 29.99
N ASP A 8 5.87 -9.31 30.63
CA ASP A 8 5.50 -10.70 30.25
C ASP A 8 4.00 -11.03 30.36
N ASN A 9 3.19 -10.08 30.81
CA ASN A 9 1.75 -10.28 31.00
C ASN A 9 0.92 -10.12 29.71
N VAL A 10 1.48 -9.54 28.65
CA VAL A 10 0.81 -9.38 27.36
C VAL A 10 1.26 -10.48 26.41
N LYS A 11 0.39 -11.47 26.21
CA LYS A 11 0.60 -12.51 25.18
C LYS A 11 -0.04 -12.04 23.89
N ILE A 12 0.77 -11.84 22.87
CA ILE A 12 0.32 -11.53 21.51
C ILE A 12 0.10 -12.86 20.79
N THR A 13 -1.08 -13.05 20.21
CA THR A 13 -1.36 -14.20 19.35
C THR A 13 -0.64 -14.05 18.00
N SER A 14 -0.51 -15.15 17.25
CA SER A 14 0.11 -15.10 15.92
C SER A 14 -0.69 -14.24 14.94
N GLU A 15 -2.01 -14.24 15.03
CA GLU A 15 -2.90 -13.42 14.20
C GLU A 15 -2.75 -11.92 14.51
N GLU A 16 -2.67 -11.55 15.79
CA GLU A 16 -2.41 -10.16 16.18
C GLU A 16 -1.02 -9.71 15.73
N ALA A 17 -0.03 -10.59 15.82
CA ALA A 17 1.31 -10.32 15.32
C ALA A 17 1.32 -10.14 13.79
N ASP A 18 0.57 -10.94 13.03
CA ASP A 18 0.41 -10.78 11.58
C ASP A 18 -0.21 -9.42 11.22
N CYS A 19 -1.28 -9.02 11.92
CA CYS A 19 -1.94 -7.73 11.70
C CYS A 19 -0.99 -6.55 11.99
N MET A 20 -0.26 -6.58 13.10
CA MET A 20 0.70 -5.52 13.42
C MET A 20 1.88 -5.49 12.45
N TYR A 21 2.37 -6.66 12.04
CA TYR A 21 3.45 -6.76 11.06
C TYR A 21 3.02 -6.23 9.69
N SER A 22 1.77 -6.54 9.26
CA SER A 22 1.22 -6.00 8.01
C SER A 22 1.08 -4.48 8.06
N GLY A 23 0.70 -3.91 9.20
CA GLY A 23 0.66 -2.46 9.40
C GLY A 23 2.04 -1.80 9.21
N ILE A 24 3.10 -2.40 9.79
CA ILE A 24 4.48 -1.92 9.56
C ILE A 24 4.82 -1.98 8.06
N MET A 25 4.48 -3.06 7.36
CA MET A 25 4.77 -3.20 5.93
C MET A 25 4.07 -2.13 5.09
N ILE A 26 2.81 -1.79 5.40
CA ILE A 26 2.06 -0.73 4.71
C ILE A 26 2.73 0.63 4.94
N ASP A 27 2.92 1.02 6.21
CA ASP A 27 3.44 2.34 6.57
C ASP A 27 4.87 2.61 6.06
N THR A 28 5.62 1.55 5.84
CA THR A 28 7.01 1.63 5.41
C THR A 28 7.21 1.27 3.94
N ASN A 29 6.15 1.08 3.18
CA ASN A 29 6.21 0.56 1.81
C ASN A 29 7.17 -0.64 1.72
N ASN A 30 6.86 -1.70 2.46
CA ASN A 30 7.69 -2.91 2.56
C ASN A 30 9.14 -2.64 3.03
N PHE A 31 9.31 -1.79 4.05
CA PHE A 31 10.59 -1.39 4.62
C PHE A 31 11.46 -0.52 3.71
N VAL A 32 10.89 0.12 2.69
CA VAL A 32 11.60 1.04 1.78
C VAL A 32 11.65 2.45 2.36
N THR A 33 10.54 2.94 2.93
CA THR A 33 10.43 4.30 3.46
C THR A 33 10.19 4.31 4.96
N LYS A 34 10.45 5.44 5.64
CA LYS A 34 10.17 5.64 7.08
C LYS A 34 10.71 4.50 7.98
N THR A 35 11.81 3.86 7.56
CA THR A 35 12.36 2.68 8.21
C THR A 35 13.69 2.98 8.87
N GLY A 36 13.78 2.68 10.16
CA GLY A 36 15.01 2.76 10.94
C GLY A 36 15.27 1.45 11.68
N VAL A 37 16.35 1.40 12.44
CA VAL A 37 16.74 0.21 13.24
C VAL A 37 15.58 -0.26 14.12
N ARG A 38 14.89 0.66 14.78
CA ARG A 38 13.74 0.33 15.66
C ARG A 38 12.57 -0.32 14.91
N THR A 39 12.38 0.01 13.63
CA THR A 39 11.35 -0.64 12.79
C THR A 39 11.67 -2.12 12.59
N PHE A 40 12.94 -2.42 12.31
CA PHE A 40 13.38 -3.81 12.18
C PHE A 40 13.35 -4.57 13.50
N GLU A 41 13.69 -3.93 14.63
CA GLU A 41 13.57 -4.51 15.95
C GLU A 41 12.11 -4.86 16.29
N ALA A 42 11.17 -3.95 15.99
CA ALA A 42 9.74 -4.19 16.16
C ALA A 42 9.26 -5.33 15.26
N ALA A 43 9.68 -5.37 14.00
CA ALA A 43 9.37 -6.46 13.08
C ALA A 43 9.93 -7.81 13.58
N ALA A 44 11.18 -7.82 14.06
CA ALA A 44 11.80 -9.02 14.64
C ALA A 44 11.06 -9.51 15.89
N TYR A 45 10.60 -8.59 16.74
CA TYR A 45 9.76 -8.94 17.90
C TYR A 45 8.45 -9.60 17.47
N LEU A 46 7.74 -9.04 16.48
CA LEU A 46 6.50 -9.62 15.98
C LEU A 46 6.75 -11.00 15.34
N LYS A 47 7.88 -11.19 14.68
CA LYS A 47 8.29 -12.52 14.19
C LYS A 47 8.47 -13.53 15.32
N LYS A 48 9.05 -13.13 16.45
CA LYS A 48 9.15 -13.98 17.65
C LYS A 48 7.77 -14.29 18.25
N CYS A 49 6.80 -13.38 18.12
CA CYS A 49 5.42 -13.59 18.55
C CYS A 49 4.62 -14.48 17.57
N GLY A 50 5.23 -14.92 16.46
CA GLY A 50 4.62 -15.87 15.52
C GLY A 50 4.08 -15.24 14.24
N ALA A 51 4.40 -13.97 13.93
CA ALA A 51 4.06 -13.39 12.64
C ALA A 51 4.65 -14.19 11.49
N ASP A 52 3.84 -14.49 10.47
CA ASP A 52 4.22 -15.27 9.30
C ASP A 52 4.08 -14.47 8.00
N ASN A 53 5.17 -14.39 7.23
CA ASN A 53 5.19 -13.62 5.99
C ASN A 53 4.20 -14.13 4.94
N MET A 54 3.93 -15.44 4.92
CA MET A 54 2.99 -16.00 3.93
C MET A 54 1.54 -15.64 4.28
N ARG A 55 1.18 -15.69 5.57
CA ARG A 55 -0.13 -15.24 6.02
C ARG A 55 -0.30 -13.74 5.80
N VAL A 56 0.71 -12.94 6.16
CA VAL A 56 0.71 -11.49 5.93
C VAL A 56 0.59 -11.16 4.44
N LYS A 57 1.33 -11.86 3.57
CA LYS A 57 1.22 -11.69 2.12
C LYS A 57 -0.20 -11.96 1.60
N ALA A 58 -0.94 -12.89 2.21
CA ALA A 58 -2.32 -13.16 1.80
C ALA A 58 -3.25 -11.96 2.03
N PHE A 59 -2.97 -11.09 3.01
CA PHE A 59 -3.76 -9.86 3.23
C PHE A 59 -3.66 -8.85 2.08
N PHE A 60 -2.58 -8.92 1.31
CA PHE A 60 -2.31 -8.00 0.18
C PHE A 60 -2.64 -8.61 -1.19
N GLN A 61 -3.23 -9.81 -1.22
CA GLN A 61 -3.63 -10.43 -2.48
C GLN A 61 -4.81 -9.69 -3.08
N ASN A 62 -4.68 -9.33 -4.35
CA ASN A 62 -5.77 -8.79 -5.14
C ASN A 62 -6.50 -9.91 -5.88
N ASP A 63 -7.80 -9.76 -6.05
CA ASP A 63 -8.54 -10.61 -6.98
C ASP A 63 -8.19 -10.27 -8.45
N LEU A 64 -8.46 -11.21 -9.35
CA LEU A 64 -8.11 -11.06 -10.76
C LEU A 64 -8.83 -9.88 -11.42
N GLU A 65 -10.04 -9.54 -10.98
CA GLU A 65 -10.79 -8.42 -11.54
C GLU A 65 -10.12 -7.10 -11.18
N SER A 66 -9.79 -6.89 -9.91
CA SER A 66 -9.04 -5.74 -9.43
C SER A 66 -7.69 -5.60 -10.15
N PHE A 67 -6.98 -6.71 -10.33
CA PHE A 67 -5.73 -6.72 -11.09
C PHE A 67 -5.90 -6.26 -12.54
N LYS A 68 -6.92 -6.77 -13.24
CA LYS A 68 -7.21 -6.35 -14.62
C LYS A 68 -7.55 -4.86 -14.72
N LYS A 69 -8.31 -4.33 -13.76
CA LYS A 69 -8.67 -2.91 -13.71
C LYS A 69 -7.46 -2.01 -13.48
N LYS A 70 -6.54 -2.41 -12.60
CA LYS A 70 -5.25 -1.72 -12.44
C LYS A 70 -4.44 -1.74 -13.72
N ALA A 71 -4.32 -2.90 -14.38
CA ALA A 71 -3.61 -3.03 -15.64
C ALA A 71 -4.20 -2.13 -16.74
N GLU A 72 -5.53 -1.96 -16.77
CA GLU A 72 -6.18 -1.03 -17.70
C GLU A 72 -5.83 0.43 -17.37
N ALA A 73 -5.80 0.81 -16.09
CA ALA A 73 -5.38 2.14 -15.67
C ALA A 73 -3.93 2.42 -16.06
N PHE A 74 -3.01 1.47 -15.84
CA PHE A 74 -1.61 1.61 -16.25
C PHE A 74 -1.45 1.73 -17.76
N ARG A 75 -2.22 0.97 -18.53
CA ARG A 75 -2.21 1.06 -20.00
C ARG A 75 -2.64 2.44 -20.52
N LYS A 76 -3.51 3.13 -19.80
CA LYS A 76 -4.00 4.47 -20.14
C LYS A 76 -3.12 5.59 -19.55
N ALA A 77 -2.08 5.25 -18.80
CA ALA A 77 -1.21 6.23 -18.18
C ALA A 77 -0.43 7.01 -19.25
N GLU A 78 -0.47 8.32 -19.15
CA GLU A 78 0.22 9.25 -20.04
C GLU A 78 1.13 10.18 -19.23
N ILE A 79 2.33 10.41 -19.73
CA ILE A 79 3.26 11.37 -19.13
C ILE A 79 2.86 12.77 -19.59
N TYR A 80 2.53 13.62 -18.61
CA TYR A 80 2.31 15.04 -18.82
C TYR A 80 3.57 15.82 -18.45
N ARG A 81 4.13 16.57 -19.41
CA ARG A 81 5.44 17.19 -19.31
C ARG A 81 6.53 16.14 -19.05
N THR A 82 7.45 16.36 -18.09
CA THR A 82 8.64 15.51 -17.96
C THR A 82 8.54 14.52 -16.79
N ASN A 83 7.73 14.82 -15.76
CA ASN A 83 7.80 14.14 -14.47
C ASN A 83 6.42 13.91 -13.80
N VAL A 84 5.35 14.16 -14.52
CA VAL A 84 3.98 13.97 -14.03
C VAL A 84 3.30 12.90 -14.86
N VAL A 85 2.64 11.94 -14.22
CA VAL A 85 1.84 10.93 -14.89
C VAL A 85 0.35 11.13 -14.59
N LEU A 86 -0.47 11.00 -15.62
CA LEU A 86 -1.92 11.09 -15.54
C LEU A 86 -2.52 9.78 -16.02
N THR A 87 -3.53 9.28 -15.32
CA THR A 87 -4.30 8.12 -15.79
C THR A 87 -5.76 8.21 -15.40
N VAL A 88 -6.59 7.44 -16.09
CA VAL A 88 -8.02 7.30 -15.79
C VAL A 88 -8.30 5.87 -15.37
N CYS A 89 -8.77 5.71 -14.13
CA CYS A 89 -9.19 4.41 -13.63
C CYS A 89 -10.59 4.07 -14.15
N PRO A 90 -10.85 2.81 -14.56
CA PRO A 90 -12.21 2.40 -14.96
C PRO A 90 -13.22 2.60 -13.84
N SER A 91 -14.46 2.95 -14.20
CA SER A 91 -15.58 3.07 -13.27
C SER A 91 -16.08 1.72 -12.75
N HIS A 92 -16.89 1.75 -11.69
CA HIS A 92 -17.56 0.59 -11.10
C HIS A 92 -16.63 -0.53 -10.61
N ILE A 93 -15.62 -0.16 -9.82
CA ILE A 93 -14.69 -1.11 -9.20
C ILE A 93 -15.07 -1.30 -7.73
N LYS A 94 -15.11 -2.55 -7.27
CA LYS A 94 -15.14 -2.85 -5.83
C LYS A 94 -13.91 -2.23 -5.16
N ASN A 95 -14.11 -1.55 -4.02
CA ASN A 95 -13.03 -0.87 -3.29
C ASN A 95 -12.24 0.14 -4.15
N GLN A 96 -12.95 0.92 -4.95
CA GLN A 96 -12.39 1.86 -5.94
C GLN A 96 -11.33 2.78 -5.33
N TYR A 97 -11.58 3.35 -4.15
CA TYR A 97 -10.62 4.21 -3.45
C TYR A 97 -9.26 3.54 -3.20
N THR A 98 -9.30 2.28 -2.74
CA THR A 98 -8.07 1.52 -2.48
C THR A 98 -7.30 1.23 -3.78
N ILE A 99 -8.00 0.88 -4.86
CA ILE A 99 -7.38 0.59 -6.15
C ILE A 99 -6.76 1.86 -6.75
N VAL A 100 -7.48 2.99 -6.69
CA VAL A 100 -6.98 4.27 -7.18
C VAL A 100 -5.71 4.71 -6.43
N ALA A 101 -5.71 4.61 -5.10
CA ALA A 101 -4.54 4.90 -4.28
C ALA A 101 -3.35 3.99 -4.64
N GLN A 102 -3.59 2.68 -4.80
CA GLN A 102 -2.55 1.74 -5.19
C GLN A 102 -2.00 2.01 -6.60
N VAL A 103 -2.85 2.42 -7.56
CA VAL A 103 -2.41 2.81 -8.91
C VAL A 103 -1.54 4.07 -8.83
N ALA A 104 -1.94 5.07 -8.04
CA ALA A 104 -1.15 6.29 -7.87
C ALA A 104 0.24 5.99 -7.29
N ASP A 105 0.29 5.20 -6.23
CA ASP A 105 1.51 4.76 -5.56
C ASP A 105 2.44 3.96 -6.51
N GLU A 106 1.88 3.02 -7.27
CA GLU A 106 2.65 2.22 -8.22
C GLU A 106 3.23 3.07 -9.37
N LEU A 107 2.51 4.10 -9.83
CA LEU A 107 2.99 5.02 -10.87
C LEU A 107 4.17 5.88 -10.39
N LEU A 108 4.24 6.22 -9.10
CA LEU A 108 5.38 6.94 -8.52
C LEU A 108 6.67 6.09 -8.45
N ASN A 109 6.57 4.77 -8.56
CA ASN A 109 7.76 3.90 -8.62
C ASN A 109 8.43 3.90 -10.00
N ILE A 110 7.86 4.61 -11.00
CA ILE A 110 8.44 4.75 -12.34
C ILE A 110 9.57 5.80 -12.29
N THR A 111 10.73 5.45 -12.81
CA THR A 111 11.89 6.36 -12.83
C THR A 111 11.55 7.68 -13.55
N GLY A 112 11.79 8.79 -12.87
CA GLY A 112 11.59 10.14 -13.40
C GLY A 112 10.18 10.68 -13.16
N ILE A 113 9.29 9.95 -12.53
CA ILE A 113 7.97 10.44 -12.11
C ILE A 113 8.07 11.00 -10.69
N GLU A 114 7.60 12.23 -10.51
CA GLU A 114 7.58 12.94 -9.22
C GLU A 114 6.16 13.13 -8.69
N ALA A 115 5.16 13.06 -9.58
CA ALA A 115 3.75 13.18 -9.20
C ALA A 115 2.85 12.30 -10.06
N SER A 116 1.84 11.70 -9.47
CA SER A 116 0.82 10.91 -10.15
C SER A 116 -0.58 11.44 -9.90
N PHE A 117 -1.38 11.48 -10.94
CA PHE A 117 -2.79 11.85 -10.87
C PHE A 117 -3.64 10.71 -11.44
N VAL A 118 -4.55 10.20 -10.63
CA VAL A 118 -5.49 9.17 -11.05
C VAL A 118 -6.90 9.73 -10.97
N VAL A 119 -7.53 9.84 -12.13
CA VAL A 119 -8.92 10.30 -12.25
C VAL A 119 -9.84 9.09 -12.26
N TYR A 120 -10.94 9.16 -11.56
CA TYR A 120 -11.95 8.11 -11.57
C TYR A 120 -13.36 8.68 -11.43
N ASP A 121 -14.32 7.97 -11.99
CA ASP A 121 -15.73 8.34 -11.99
C ASP A 121 -16.45 7.68 -10.82
N THR A 122 -17.30 8.45 -10.13
CA THR A 122 -18.17 7.97 -9.08
C THR A 122 -19.60 8.42 -9.34
N ASP A 123 -20.59 7.81 -8.68
CA ASP A 123 -21.99 8.19 -8.80
C ASP A 123 -22.24 9.66 -8.39
N ASP A 124 -21.37 10.23 -7.55
CA ASP A 124 -21.43 11.62 -7.08
C ASP A 124 -20.61 12.60 -7.94
N GLY A 125 -19.92 12.14 -8.97
CA GLY A 125 -19.09 12.98 -9.86
C GLY A 125 -17.70 12.40 -10.14
N ILE A 126 -16.84 13.23 -10.73
CA ILE A 126 -15.45 12.88 -11.06
C ILE A 126 -14.57 13.23 -9.87
N TRP A 127 -13.84 12.24 -9.36
CA TRP A 127 -12.84 12.42 -8.31
C TRP A 127 -11.43 12.17 -8.85
N TRP A 128 -10.45 12.80 -8.21
CA TRP A 128 -9.04 12.62 -8.55
C TRP A 128 -8.24 12.32 -7.29
N GLY A 129 -7.31 11.38 -7.39
CA GLY A 129 -6.30 11.09 -6.40
C GLY A 129 -4.96 11.66 -6.83
N PHE A 130 -4.24 12.25 -5.88
CA PHE A 130 -2.91 12.81 -6.09
C PHE A 130 -1.96 12.20 -5.08
N ASP A 131 -0.79 11.80 -5.56
CA ASP A 131 0.32 11.42 -4.72
C ASP A 131 1.61 12.05 -5.24
N ASP A 132 2.50 12.44 -4.33
CA ASP A 132 3.79 13.03 -4.65
C ASP A 132 4.91 12.40 -3.81
N THR A 133 6.15 12.50 -4.30
CA THR A 133 7.33 11.89 -3.67
C THR A 133 7.95 12.73 -2.54
N ARG A 134 7.30 13.80 -2.08
CA ARG A 134 7.82 14.68 -1.04
C ARG A 134 7.61 14.18 0.37
#